data_4a32742751a28f22f618d168cef4f526
#
_entry.id   4a32742751a28f22f618d168cef4f526
#
_cell.length_a   1.000
_cell.length_b   1.000
_cell.length_c   1.000
_cell.angle_alpha   90.00
_cell.angle_beta   90.00
_cell.angle_gamma   90.00
#
_symmetry.space_group_name_H-M   'P 1'
#
loop_
_entity.id
_entity.type
_entity.pdbx_description
1 polymer ?
#
loop_
_entity_poly.entity_id
_entity_poly.type
_entity_poly.pdbx_seq_one_letter_code
_entity_poly.pdbx_strand_id
1 'polypeptide(L)'
;MRTALSSKLLATLLVSLLCAVAQAQDYPNRPIKVVVPFSPGGAVDGPMRAIAQELGKRLKQQVIIENKPGAGATIGSEQVAKSPPDGYTLLLASQTNAISASLYSKLAFNPIDDFIGISLLGREPGVLVVHPSLPVQSVAELVAYAKQRPGQVNYASSGNGSGQHLFMAMFASMSGIALTHVPYRGSGQATTDLLAGTVSLSIPGTAAMVKHIRAGKLRPLATSGTARSPQLPEVPTLAESGLAGYSAYVWMGLLAPRGTPPAIIERLHRELKASLAAPEVKAFFDEAGVEIVGSTPAEFDSYFREERDRWARVVKETGAKID
;
A
#
# COMPACT_ATOMS: atom_id res chain seq x y z
N MET A 1 -6.16 56.56 23.71
CA MET A 1 -5.32 55.88 22.68
C MET A 1 -5.28 54.33 22.78
N ARG A 2 -5.58 53.72 23.93
CA ARG A 2 -5.54 52.22 24.07
C ARG A 2 -6.73 51.50 23.43
N THR A 3 -7.91 52.08 23.33
CA THR A 3 -9.13 51.45 22.77
C THR A 3 -9.10 51.33 21.24
N ALA A 4 -8.45 52.24 20.52
CA ALA A 4 -8.36 52.19 19.07
C ALA A 4 -7.37 51.16 18.52
N LEU A 5 -6.37 50.71 19.32
CA LEU A 5 -5.41 49.71 18.95
C LEU A 5 -6.03 48.29 19.04
N SER A 6 -6.87 48.05 20.06
CA SER A 6 -7.57 46.80 20.26
C SER A 6 -8.61 46.51 19.17
N SER A 7 -9.34 47.53 18.70
CA SER A 7 -10.33 47.36 17.63
C SER A 7 -9.69 47.06 16.27
N LYS A 8 -8.53 47.65 15.97
CA LYS A 8 -7.78 47.32 14.73
C LYS A 8 -7.20 45.92 14.74
N LEU A 9 -6.67 45.42 15.89
CA LEU A 9 -6.19 44.09 16.02
C LEU A 9 -7.32 43.04 15.86
N LEU A 10 -8.48 43.33 16.48
CA LEU A 10 -9.64 42.44 16.38
C LEU A 10 -10.20 42.40 14.94
N ALA A 11 -10.23 43.54 14.24
CA ALA A 11 -10.65 43.61 12.84
C ALA A 11 -9.69 42.85 11.91
N THR A 12 -8.37 42.95 12.14
CA THR A 12 -7.36 42.22 11.36
C THR A 12 -7.47 40.70 11.60
N LEU A 13 -7.72 40.26 12.83
CA LEU A 13 -7.92 38.85 13.18
C LEU A 13 -9.19 38.29 12.52
N LEU A 14 -10.28 39.07 12.51
CA LEU A 14 -11.55 38.70 11.89
C LEU A 14 -11.43 38.59 10.37
N VAL A 15 -10.71 39.50 9.73
CA VAL A 15 -10.45 39.49 8.28
C VAL A 15 -9.57 38.26 7.91
N SER A 16 -8.56 37.91 8.72
CA SER A 16 -7.71 36.72 8.50
C SER A 16 -8.52 35.44 8.63
N LEU A 17 -9.46 35.37 9.57
CA LEU A 17 -10.34 34.22 9.74
C LEU A 17 -11.33 34.06 8.58
N LEU A 18 -11.88 35.16 8.08
CA LEU A 18 -12.78 35.18 6.92
C LEU A 18 -12.06 34.76 5.62
N CYS A 19 -10.80 35.16 5.41
CA CYS A 19 -10.00 34.75 4.25
C CYS A 19 -9.67 33.24 4.28
N ALA A 20 -9.44 32.65 5.45
CA ALA A 20 -9.19 31.22 5.59
C ALA A 20 -10.43 30.37 5.26
N VAL A 21 -11.63 30.83 5.59
CA VAL A 21 -12.90 30.15 5.29
C VAL A 21 -13.25 30.26 3.80
N ALA A 22 -12.94 31.40 3.15
CA ALA A 22 -13.21 31.60 1.71
C ALA A 22 -12.40 30.65 0.80
N GLN A 23 -11.15 30.33 1.16
CA GLN A 23 -10.33 29.40 0.36
C GLN A 23 -10.84 27.95 0.37
N ALA A 24 -11.53 27.51 1.43
CA ALA A 24 -12.09 26.18 1.51
C ALA A 24 -13.38 26.00 0.68
N GLN A 25 -14.07 27.07 0.34
CA GLN A 25 -15.31 27.02 -0.46
C GLN A 25 -15.06 26.76 -1.95
N ASP A 26 -13.89 27.13 -2.48
CA ASP A 26 -13.53 26.97 -3.90
C ASP A 26 -12.64 25.76 -4.19
N TYR A 27 -12.32 24.94 -3.20
CA TYR A 27 -11.51 23.72 -3.40
C TYR A 27 -12.37 22.55 -3.91
N PRO A 28 -11.93 21.81 -4.96
CA PRO A 28 -10.82 22.13 -5.87
C PRO A 28 -11.29 23.03 -7.04
N ASN A 29 -10.43 23.98 -7.46
CA ASN A 29 -10.66 24.85 -8.63
C ASN A 29 -9.67 24.60 -9.79
N ARG A 30 -8.79 23.62 -9.65
CA ARG A 30 -7.82 23.17 -10.65
C ARG A 30 -7.60 21.64 -10.52
N PRO A 31 -6.95 20.99 -11.49
CA PRO A 31 -6.68 19.54 -11.43
C PRO A 31 -5.90 19.14 -10.19
N ILE A 32 -6.27 17.98 -9.63
CA ILE A 32 -5.58 17.34 -8.51
C ILE A 32 -4.64 16.29 -9.09
N LYS A 33 -3.40 16.25 -8.63
CA LYS A 33 -2.41 15.26 -8.98
C LYS A 33 -2.33 14.19 -7.90
N VAL A 34 -2.41 12.92 -8.28
CA VAL A 34 -2.09 11.78 -7.41
C VAL A 34 -0.78 11.16 -7.89
N VAL A 35 0.26 11.29 -7.11
CA VAL A 35 1.54 10.64 -7.35
C VAL A 35 1.43 9.19 -6.93
N VAL A 36 1.66 8.29 -7.87
CA VAL A 36 1.73 6.83 -7.69
C VAL A 36 3.20 6.43 -7.73
N PRO A 37 3.83 6.08 -6.60
CA PRO A 37 5.27 5.81 -6.54
C PRO A 37 5.62 4.40 -7.05
N PHE A 38 4.83 3.88 -7.99
CA PHE A 38 4.96 2.56 -8.60
C PHE A 38 4.82 2.65 -10.12
N SER A 39 5.32 1.62 -10.81
CA SER A 39 5.19 1.54 -12.27
C SER A 39 3.73 1.44 -12.71
N PRO A 40 3.37 1.99 -13.86
CA PRO A 40 2.04 1.83 -14.43
C PRO A 40 1.64 0.36 -14.57
N GLY A 41 0.35 0.06 -14.37
CA GLY A 41 -0.19 -1.30 -14.46
C GLY A 41 0.10 -2.21 -13.27
N GLY A 42 0.73 -1.70 -12.21
CA GLY A 42 0.93 -2.41 -10.95
C GLY A 42 -0.37 -2.57 -10.14
N ALA A 43 -0.32 -3.38 -9.08
CA ALA A 43 -1.48 -3.76 -8.26
C ALA A 43 -2.30 -2.57 -7.71
N VAL A 44 -1.66 -1.44 -7.43
CA VAL A 44 -2.33 -0.24 -6.88
C VAL A 44 -2.67 0.81 -7.94
N ASP A 45 -2.05 0.74 -9.14
CA ASP A 45 -2.24 1.74 -10.20
C ASP A 45 -3.61 1.63 -10.88
N GLY A 46 -4.01 0.41 -11.25
CA GLY A 46 -5.31 0.15 -11.89
C GLY A 46 -6.50 0.59 -11.03
N PRO A 47 -6.60 0.11 -9.78
CA PRO A 47 -7.64 0.55 -8.85
C PRO A 47 -7.66 2.06 -8.63
N MET A 48 -6.48 2.70 -8.49
CA MET A 48 -6.42 4.16 -8.30
C MET A 48 -6.94 4.92 -9.55
N ARG A 49 -6.70 4.42 -10.77
CA ARG A 49 -7.24 5.04 -11.99
C ARG A 49 -8.76 4.96 -12.05
N ALA A 50 -9.36 3.83 -11.65
CA ALA A 50 -10.81 3.70 -11.55
C ALA A 50 -11.39 4.70 -10.53
N ILE A 51 -10.78 4.81 -9.35
CA ILE A 51 -11.15 5.79 -8.33
C ILE A 51 -10.98 7.23 -8.86
N ALA A 52 -9.85 7.54 -9.51
CA ALA A 52 -9.54 8.89 -10.00
C ALA A 52 -10.57 9.38 -11.03
N GLN A 53 -11.05 8.50 -11.90
CA GLN A 53 -12.10 8.82 -12.88
C GLN A 53 -13.40 9.24 -12.18
N GLU A 54 -13.86 8.46 -11.21
CA GLU A 54 -15.09 8.76 -10.48
C GLU A 54 -14.94 9.97 -9.55
N LEU A 55 -13.81 10.06 -8.85
CA LEU A 55 -13.50 11.22 -7.99
C LEU A 55 -13.48 12.52 -8.79
N GLY A 56 -12.92 12.49 -10.01
CA GLY A 56 -12.90 13.64 -10.90
C GLY A 56 -14.30 14.14 -11.30
N LYS A 57 -15.24 13.22 -11.58
CA LYS A 57 -16.65 13.57 -11.84
C LYS A 57 -17.27 14.29 -10.64
N ARG A 58 -17.04 13.77 -9.41
CA ARG A 58 -17.61 14.31 -8.16
C ARG A 58 -17.03 15.67 -7.79
N LEU A 59 -15.73 15.82 -7.95
CA LEU A 59 -15.02 17.07 -7.66
C LEU A 59 -15.18 18.13 -8.78
N LYS A 60 -15.71 17.74 -9.95
CA LYS A 60 -15.77 18.58 -11.17
C LYS A 60 -14.40 19.13 -11.57
N GLN A 61 -13.35 18.36 -11.30
CA GLN A 61 -11.96 18.66 -11.62
C GLN A 61 -11.24 17.37 -12.03
N GLN A 62 -10.27 17.48 -12.92
CA GLN A 62 -9.48 16.31 -13.30
C GLN A 62 -8.64 15.78 -12.13
N VAL A 63 -8.60 14.46 -11.96
CA VAL A 63 -7.67 13.77 -11.06
C VAL A 63 -6.65 13.04 -11.93
N ILE A 64 -5.42 13.56 -11.95
CA ILE A 64 -4.34 13.13 -12.83
C ILE A 64 -3.44 12.16 -12.08
N ILE A 65 -3.22 10.97 -12.64
CA ILE A 65 -2.28 9.97 -12.09
C ILE A 65 -0.89 10.21 -12.68
N GLU A 66 0.08 10.47 -11.82
CA GLU A 66 1.49 10.62 -12.18
C GLU A 66 2.30 9.45 -11.57
N ASN A 67 2.76 8.52 -12.39
CA ASN A 67 3.63 7.43 -11.91
C ASN A 67 5.06 7.94 -11.70
N LYS A 68 5.61 7.77 -10.49
CA LYS A 68 6.98 8.14 -10.10
C LYS A 68 7.66 6.99 -9.36
N PRO A 69 7.96 5.87 -10.05
CA PRO A 69 8.61 4.72 -9.43
C PRO A 69 10.06 5.01 -9.06
N GLY A 70 10.59 4.21 -8.15
CA GLY A 70 12.01 4.18 -7.83
C GLY A 70 12.31 4.18 -6.33
N ALA A 71 13.47 3.61 -5.98
CA ALA A 71 14.01 3.51 -4.63
C ALA A 71 12.97 3.08 -3.57
N GLY A 72 12.24 1.99 -3.83
CA GLY A 72 11.23 1.51 -2.88
C GLY A 72 10.13 2.53 -2.58
N ALA A 73 9.62 3.23 -3.61
CA ALA A 73 8.60 4.28 -3.53
C ALA A 73 9.07 5.62 -2.91
N THR A 74 10.33 5.76 -2.48
CA THR A 74 10.80 6.96 -1.78
C THR A 74 10.89 8.19 -2.70
N ILE A 75 11.18 8.02 -4.01
CA ILE A 75 11.28 9.14 -4.96
C ILE A 75 9.93 9.86 -5.10
N GLY A 76 8.85 9.14 -5.36
CA GLY A 76 7.52 9.73 -5.48
C GLY A 76 7.00 10.28 -4.16
N SER A 77 7.31 9.61 -3.05
CA SER A 77 6.92 10.06 -1.70
C SER A 77 7.62 11.37 -1.31
N GLU A 78 8.91 11.50 -1.58
CA GLU A 78 9.67 12.74 -1.33
C GLU A 78 9.10 13.92 -2.11
N GLN A 79 8.74 13.71 -3.38
CA GLN A 79 8.09 14.75 -4.19
C GLN A 79 6.82 15.28 -3.52
N VAL A 80 5.99 14.39 -2.98
CA VAL A 80 4.74 14.79 -2.32
C VAL A 80 5.00 15.42 -0.96
N ALA A 81 5.92 14.87 -0.16
CA ALA A 81 6.28 15.42 1.15
C ALA A 81 6.74 16.88 1.05
N LYS A 82 7.42 17.24 -0.04
CA LYS A 82 7.91 18.60 -0.33
C LYS A 82 6.91 19.48 -1.10
N SER A 83 5.74 18.96 -1.44
CA SER A 83 4.72 19.73 -2.15
C SER A 83 3.95 20.65 -1.19
N PRO A 84 3.36 21.76 -1.69
CA PRO A 84 2.50 22.61 -0.89
C PRO A 84 1.35 21.81 -0.25
N PRO A 85 1.01 22.07 1.04
CA PRO A 85 -0.07 21.37 1.73
C PRO A 85 -1.44 21.99 1.39
N ASP A 86 -1.77 22.07 0.11
CA ASP A 86 -2.96 22.70 -0.44
C ASP A 86 -4.00 21.72 -1.03
N GLY A 87 -3.72 20.39 -0.89
CA GLY A 87 -4.58 19.31 -1.36
C GLY A 87 -4.52 19.01 -2.85
N TYR A 88 -3.69 19.71 -3.63
CA TYR A 88 -3.57 19.47 -5.08
C TYR A 88 -2.50 18.47 -5.49
N THR A 89 -1.65 18.05 -4.56
CA THR A 89 -0.68 16.96 -4.79
C THR A 89 -0.83 15.94 -3.68
N LEU A 90 -1.25 14.73 -4.03
CA LEU A 90 -1.55 13.64 -3.13
C LEU A 90 -0.64 12.45 -3.41
N LEU A 91 -0.41 11.60 -2.43
CA LEU A 91 0.37 10.37 -2.54
C LEU A 91 -0.54 9.15 -2.45
N LEU A 92 -0.44 8.25 -3.43
CA LEU A 92 -0.93 6.90 -3.26
C LEU A 92 0.12 6.10 -2.48
N ALA A 93 -0.20 5.79 -1.23
CA ALA A 93 0.66 5.01 -0.35
C ALA A 93 0.28 3.52 -0.35
N SER A 94 1.23 2.68 0.02
CA SER A 94 1.07 1.25 0.26
C SER A 94 1.93 0.80 1.45
N GLN A 95 1.92 -0.50 1.79
CA GLN A 95 2.80 -1.06 2.80
C GLN A 95 4.28 -0.72 2.58
N THR A 96 4.72 -0.55 1.33
CA THR A 96 6.10 -0.18 1.00
C THR A 96 6.49 1.17 1.61
N ASN A 97 5.54 2.12 1.70
CA ASN A 97 5.79 3.43 2.33
C ASN A 97 5.99 3.29 3.86
N ALA A 98 5.20 2.44 4.52
CA ALA A 98 5.39 2.15 5.94
C ALA A 98 6.71 1.39 6.21
N ILE A 99 7.05 0.43 5.34
CA ILE A 99 8.30 -0.33 5.39
C ILE A 99 9.52 0.59 5.23
N SER A 100 9.47 1.56 4.32
CA SER A 100 10.59 2.45 4.01
C SER A 100 11.09 3.23 5.24
N ALA A 101 10.22 3.54 6.18
CA ALA A 101 10.57 4.20 7.44
C ALA A 101 11.58 3.43 8.29
N SER A 102 11.67 2.10 8.11
CA SER A 102 12.55 1.22 8.89
C SER A 102 13.74 0.71 8.09
N LEU A 103 13.64 0.69 6.76
CA LEU A 103 14.68 0.15 5.90
C LEU A 103 15.72 1.19 5.46
N TYR A 104 15.31 2.45 5.30
CA TYR A 104 16.22 3.51 4.88
C TYR A 104 16.75 4.26 6.10
N SER A 105 18.06 4.25 6.29
CA SER A 105 18.72 4.99 7.39
C SER A 105 18.78 6.50 7.18
N LYS A 106 18.64 6.96 5.92
CA LYS A 106 18.70 8.38 5.54
C LYS A 106 17.69 8.66 4.44
N LEU A 107 16.60 9.32 4.79
CA LEU A 107 15.63 9.87 3.85
C LEU A 107 15.62 11.39 3.99
N ALA A 108 15.36 12.10 2.89
CA ALA A 108 15.22 13.55 2.87
C ALA A 108 13.82 14.03 3.32
N PHE A 109 13.01 13.10 3.84
CA PHE A 109 11.66 13.31 4.36
C PHE A 109 11.34 12.25 5.42
N ASN A 110 10.34 12.50 6.27
CA ASN A 110 9.82 11.51 7.20
C ASN A 110 8.65 10.74 6.54
N PRO A 111 8.80 9.42 6.27
CA PRO A 111 7.76 8.64 5.56
C PRO A 111 6.41 8.59 6.25
N ILE A 112 6.34 8.94 7.52
CA ILE A 112 5.11 8.91 8.33
C ILE A 112 4.66 10.32 8.69
N ASP A 113 5.55 11.13 9.28
CA ASP A 113 5.14 12.39 9.90
C ASP A 113 5.02 13.57 8.92
N ASP A 114 5.56 13.46 7.71
CA ASP A 114 5.38 14.47 6.67
C ASP A 114 4.05 14.33 5.91
N PHE A 115 3.21 13.36 6.31
CA PHE A 115 1.92 13.11 5.67
C PHE A 115 0.76 13.14 6.67
N ILE A 116 -0.45 13.29 6.12
CA ILE A 116 -1.73 13.11 6.81
C ILE A 116 -2.62 12.19 5.98
N GLY A 117 -3.29 11.25 6.64
CA GLY A 117 -4.21 10.30 6.01
C GLY A 117 -5.47 10.96 5.47
N ILE A 118 -5.92 10.51 4.29
CA ILE A 118 -7.24 10.85 3.76
C ILE A 118 -8.15 9.63 3.89
N SER A 119 -7.71 8.46 3.41
CA SER A 119 -8.45 7.20 3.55
C SER A 119 -7.58 6.01 3.16
N LEU A 120 -7.69 4.91 3.89
CA LEU A 120 -7.33 3.58 3.42
C LEU A 120 -8.40 3.15 2.41
N LEU A 121 -8.03 3.04 1.15
CA LEU A 121 -8.97 2.83 0.04
C LEU A 121 -9.38 1.37 -0.06
N GLY A 122 -8.39 0.47 0.02
CA GLY A 122 -8.62 -0.97 -0.07
C GLY A 122 -7.40 -1.79 0.28
N ARG A 123 -7.62 -3.10 0.43
CA ARG A 123 -6.57 -4.08 0.73
C ARG A 123 -6.91 -5.44 0.16
N GLU A 124 -5.89 -6.25 -0.08
CA GLU A 124 -6.03 -7.66 -0.42
C GLU A 124 -4.98 -8.49 0.32
N PRO A 125 -5.25 -9.76 0.67
CA PRO A 125 -4.21 -10.64 1.18
C PRO A 125 -3.20 -10.97 0.08
N GLY A 126 -1.96 -11.24 0.46
CA GLY A 126 -1.04 -11.96 -0.40
C GLY A 126 -1.41 -13.43 -0.47
N VAL A 127 -0.89 -14.16 -1.46
CA VAL A 127 -0.98 -15.60 -1.55
C VAL A 127 0.41 -16.21 -1.69
N LEU A 128 0.77 -17.09 -0.76
CA LEU A 128 1.98 -17.90 -0.85
C LEU A 128 1.78 -18.94 -1.95
N VAL A 129 2.48 -18.73 -3.06
CA VAL A 129 2.44 -19.63 -4.22
C VAL A 129 3.79 -20.26 -4.47
N VAL A 130 3.76 -21.49 -4.96
CA VAL A 130 4.96 -22.21 -5.41
C VAL A 130 4.81 -22.62 -6.87
N HIS A 131 5.93 -22.72 -7.57
CA HIS A 131 5.96 -23.36 -8.89
C HIS A 131 5.70 -24.86 -8.73
N PRO A 132 4.91 -25.53 -9.59
CA PRO A 132 4.55 -26.94 -9.45
C PRO A 132 5.73 -27.93 -9.41
N SER A 133 6.90 -27.54 -9.91
CA SER A 133 8.13 -28.36 -9.81
C SER A 133 8.66 -28.50 -8.39
N LEU A 134 8.29 -27.60 -7.48
CA LEU A 134 8.61 -27.77 -6.06
C LEU A 134 7.69 -28.85 -5.45
N PRO A 135 8.23 -29.96 -4.91
CA PRO A 135 7.43 -31.13 -4.50
C PRO A 135 6.79 -30.92 -3.11
N VAL A 136 5.96 -29.87 -2.97
CA VAL A 136 5.25 -29.52 -1.73
C VAL A 136 3.80 -29.17 -2.03
N GLN A 137 2.88 -29.58 -1.15
CA GLN A 137 1.43 -29.41 -1.28
C GLN A 137 0.83 -28.51 -0.18
N SER A 138 1.60 -28.25 0.87
CA SER A 138 1.16 -27.51 2.05
C SER A 138 2.27 -26.64 2.62
N VAL A 139 1.90 -25.68 3.49
CA VAL A 139 2.87 -24.87 4.25
C VAL A 139 3.78 -25.76 5.10
N ALA A 140 3.23 -26.78 5.74
CA ALA A 140 4.01 -27.72 6.57
C ALA A 140 5.06 -28.46 5.74
N GLU A 141 4.70 -28.96 4.56
CA GLU A 141 5.65 -29.62 3.64
C GLU A 141 6.71 -28.64 3.12
N LEU A 142 6.34 -27.39 2.78
CA LEU A 142 7.31 -26.36 2.39
C LEU A 142 8.31 -26.07 3.50
N VAL A 143 7.84 -25.95 4.74
CA VAL A 143 8.71 -25.72 5.90
C VAL A 143 9.65 -26.91 6.12
N ALA A 144 9.14 -28.15 6.07
CA ALA A 144 9.96 -29.37 6.20
C ALA A 144 11.00 -29.47 5.07
N TYR A 145 10.59 -29.19 3.84
CA TYR A 145 11.46 -29.21 2.67
C TYR A 145 12.61 -28.17 2.78
N ALA A 146 12.28 -26.94 3.18
CA ALA A 146 13.26 -25.86 3.32
C ALA A 146 14.22 -26.10 4.51
N LYS A 147 13.75 -26.68 5.62
CA LYS A 147 14.61 -27.06 6.76
C LYS A 147 15.70 -28.07 6.40
N GLN A 148 15.40 -28.98 5.48
CA GLN A 148 16.40 -29.95 4.98
C GLN A 148 17.36 -29.31 3.95
N ARG A 149 17.07 -28.13 3.43
CA ARG A 149 17.81 -27.44 2.35
C ARG A 149 17.99 -25.95 2.67
N PRO A 150 18.67 -25.61 3.80
CA PRO A 150 18.79 -24.22 4.22
C PRO A 150 19.46 -23.36 3.14
N GLY A 151 18.80 -22.26 2.77
CA GLY A 151 19.27 -21.34 1.73
C GLY A 151 19.18 -21.82 0.29
N GLN A 152 18.70 -23.04 0.01
CA GLN A 152 18.61 -23.56 -1.36
C GLN A 152 17.26 -23.27 -2.03
N VAL A 153 16.24 -22.95 -1.23
CA VAL A 153 14.93 -22.55 -1.76
C VAL A 153 14.91 -21.05 -1.96
N ASN A 154 14.73 -20.62 -3.21
CA ASN A 154 14.71 -19.19 -3.58
C ASN A 154 13.28 -18.66 -3.69
N TYR A 155 13.12 -17.36 -3.43
CA TYR A 155 11.85 -16.67 -3.60
C TYR A 155 12.00 -15.35 -4.35
N ALA A 156 11.01 -15.03 -5.18
CA ALA A 156 10.94 -13.76 -5.89
C ALA A 156 10.26 -12.66 -5.08
N SER A 157 10.72 -11.43 -5.25
CA SER A 157 10.00 -10.22 -4.85
C SER A 157 10.07 -9.14 -5.92
N SER A 158 9.24 -8.12 -5.80
CA SER A 158 9.29 -6.94 -6.69
C SER A 158 10.42 -5.97 -6.35
N GLY A 159 11.37 -6.39 -5.54
CA GLY A 159 12.59 -5.65 -5.18
C GLY A 159 12.81 -5.59 -3.67
N ASN A 160 14.01 -5.16 -3.29
CA ASN A 160 14.36 -4.95 -1.89
C ASN A 160 13.39 -3.95 -1.24
N GLY A 161 12.92 -4.26 -0.03
CA GLY A 161 11.96 -3.41 0.69
C GLY A 161 10.52 -3.45 0.19
N SER A 162 10.22 -4.24 -0.83
CA SER A 162 8.83 -4.44 -1.27
C SER A 162 8.02 -5.24 -0.24
N GLY A 163 6.68 -5.12 -0.30
CA GLY A 163 5.80 -5.95 0.53
C GLY A 163 6.09 -7.44 0.36
N GLN A 164 6.26 -7.92 -0.87
CA GLN A 164 6.60 -9.32 -1.15
C GLN A 164 7.89 -9.78 -0.45
N HIS A 165 8.93 -8.91 -0.43
CA HIS A 165 10.17 -9.19 0.31
C HIS A 165 9.89 -9.37 1.80
N LEU A 166 9.23 -8.40 2.43
CA LEU A 166 9.00 -8.42 3.89
C LEU A 166 7.98 -9.47 4.31
N PHE A 167 6.96 -9.74 3.50
CA PHE A 167 6.00 -10.82 3.77
C PHE A 167 6.71 -12.18 3.80
N MET A 168 7.61 -12.41 2.83
CA MET A 168 8.39 -13.65 2.78
C MET A 168 9.44 -13.71 3.89
N ALA A 169 10.10 -12.61 4.22
CA ALA A 169 11.03 -12.55 5.34
C ALA A 169 10.35 -12.86 6.68
N MET A 170 9.14 -12.31 6.91
CA MET A 170 8.32 -12.64 8.07
C MET A 170 7.92 -14.13 8.08
N PHE A 171 7.50 -14.67 6.94
CA PHE A 171 7.19 -16.09 6.81
C PHE A 171 8.39 -16.97 7.17
N ALA A 172 9.56 -16.68 6.62
CA ALA A 172 10.79 -17.42 6.87
C ALA A 172 11.20 -17.36 8.35
N SER A 173 11.14 -16.18 8.96
CA SER A 173 11.45 -15.98 10.38
C SER A 173 10.51 -16.76 11.29
N MET A 174 9.19 -16.64 11.10
CA MET A 174 8.17 -17.32 11.91
C MET A 174 8.22 -18.85 11.74
N SER A 175 8.62 -19.34 10.55
CA SER A 175 8.75 -20.76 10.25
C SER A 175 10.10 -21.36 10.68
N GLY A 176 11.08 -20.53 11.05
CA GLY A 176 12.45 -20.97 11.37
C GLY A 176 13.16 -21.61 10.18
N ILE A 177 13.00 -21.05 8.96
CA ILE A 177 13.62 -21.54 7.73
C ILE A 177 14.51 -20.48 7.09
N ALA A 178 15.53 -20.91 6.34
CA ALA A 178 16.38 -20.03 5.55
C ALA A 178 15.98 -20.14 4.08
N LEU A 179 15.61 -18.99 3.49
CA LEU A 179 15.27 -18.85 2.08
C LEU A 179 16.23 -17.86 1.40
N THR A 180 16.48 -18.03 0.10
CA THR A 180 17.30 -17.10 -0.67
C THR A 180 16.42 -16.10 -1.42
N HIS A 181 16.63 -14.81 -1.14
CA HIS A 181 15.90 -13.72 -1.78
C HIS A 181 16.44 -13.42 -3.18
N VAL A 182 15.56 -13.36 -4.17
CA VAL A 182 15.85 -12.92 -5.54
C VAL A 182 15.03 -11.66 -5.83
N PRO A 183 15.63 -10.45 -5.71
CA PRO A 183 14.92 -9.21 -5.97
C PRO A 183 14.83 -8.91 -7.48
N TYR A 184 13.64 -8.52 -7.94
CA TYR A 184 13.37 -8.09 -9.31
C TYR A 184 13.08 -6.58 -9.39
N ARG A 185 13.16 -6.02 -10.60
CA ARG A 185 12.78 -4.61 -10.84
C ARG A 185 11.27 -4.49 -11.11
N GLY A 186 10.45 -5.01 -10.15
CA GLY A 186 8.99 -4.98 -10.24
C GLY A 186 8.36 -6.36 -10.30
N SER A 187 7.03 -6.43 -10.06
CA SER A 187 6.27 -7.67 -9.95
C SER A 187 6.12 -8.43 -11.27
N GLY A 188 6.13 -7.75 -12.42
CA GLY A 188 5.94 -8.39 -13.73
C GLY A 188 7.03 -9.40 -14.05
N GLN A 189 8.31 -9.00 -13.94
CA GLN A 189 9.45 -9.89 -14.18
C GLN A 189 9.50 -11.01 -13.12
N ALA A 190 9.26 -10.70 -11.85
CA ALA A 190 9.18 -11.70 -10.78
C ALA A 190 8.14 -12.79 -11.08
N THR A 191 6.95 -12.37 -11.59
CA THR A 191 5.89 -13.30 -11.97
C THR A 191 6.29 -14.17 -13.18
N THR A 192 6.94 -13.58 -14.18
CA THR A 192 7.42 -14.33 -15.36
C THR A 192 8.37 -15.44 -14.95
N ASP A 193 9.38 -15.15 -14.12
CA ASP A 193 10.37 -16.12 -13.68
C ASP A 193 9.79 -17.16 -12.70
N LEU A 194 8.79 -16.77 -11.90
CA LEU A 194 8.04 -17.70 -11.06
C LEU A 194 7.23 -18.69 -11.91
N LEU A 195 6.57 -18.23 -12.96
CA LEU A 195 5.82 -19.07 -13.90
C LEU A 195 6.72 -19.99 -14.73
N ALA A 196 7.95 -19.57 -14.98
CA ALA A 196 8.97 -20.37 -15.67
C ALA A 196 9.69 -21.37 -14.74
N GLY A 197 9.49 -21.28 -13.40
CA GLY A 197 10.18 -22.12 -12.42
C GLY A 197 11.65 -21.73 -12.17
N THR A 198 12.09 -20.56 -12.67
CA THR A 198 13.43 -20.01 -12.38
C THR A 198 13.57 -19.66 -10.90
N VAL A 199 12.48 -19.22 -10.29
CA VAL A 199 12.35 -19.06 -8.83
C VAL A 199 11.22 -19.94 -8.31
N SER A 200 11.38 -20.44 -7.08
CA SER A 200 10.53 -21.52 -6.56
C SER A 200 9.21 -21.03 -5.99
N LEU A 201 9.19 -19.85 -5.36
CA LEU A 201 8.03 -19.34 -4.64
C LEU A 201 8.01 -17.82 -4.55
N SER A 202 6.85 -17.28 -4.18
CA SER A 202 6.62 -15.85 -3.90
C SER A 202 5.36 -15.65 -3.08
N ILE A 203 5.13 -14.45 -2.57
CA ILE A 203 3.92 -14.07 -1.85
C ILE A 203 3.35 -12.72 -2.39
N PRO A 204 2.93 -12.68 -3.67
CA PRO A 204 2.30 -11.51 -4.26
C PRO A 204 0.84 -11.33 -3.80
N GLY A 205 0.20 -10.21 -4.18
CA GLY A 205 -1.23 -10.01 -4.00
C GLY A 205 -2.06 -11.09 -4.72
N THR A 206 -3.15 -11.52 -4.11
CA THR A 206 -3.99 -12.61 -4.62
C THR A 206 -4.55 -12.30 -6.01
N ALA A 207 -4.99 -11.05 -6.24
CA ALA A 207 -5.54 -10.60 -7.52
C ALA A 207 -4.63 -10.92 -8.71
N ALA A 208 -3.33 -10.70 -8.54
CA ALA A 208 -2.35 -10.93 -9.59
C ALA A 208 -2.14 -12.42 -9.92
N MET A 209 -2.42 -13.31 -8.97
CA MET A 209 -2.09 -14.75 -9.07
C MET A 209 -3.28 -15.66 -9.39
N VAL A 210 -4.50 -15.22 -9.11
CA VAL A 210 -5.70 -16.06 -9.19
C VAL A 210 -5.88 -16.74 -10.54
N LYS A 211 -5.61 -16.02 -11.64
CA LYS A 211 -5.71 -16.59 -13.02
C LYS A 211 -4.67 -17.68 -13.25
N HIS A 212 -3.46 -17.52 -12.74
CA HIS A 212 -2.38 -18.50 -12.86
C HIS A 212 -2.62 -19.72 -11.98
N ILE A 213 -3.19 -19.52 -10.78
CA ILE A 213 -3.58 -20.58 -9.86
C ILE A 213 -4.70 -21.42 -10.49
N ARG A 214 -5.77 -20.78 -10.97
CA ARG A 214 -6.89 -21.49 -11.64
C ARG A 214 -6.47 -22.24 -12.90
N ALA A 215 -5.45 -21.75 -13.60
CA ALA A 215 -4.85 -22.42 -14.76
C ALA A 215 -3.85 -23.53 -14.38
N GLY A 216 -3.64 -23.82 -13.09
CA GLY A 216 -2.71 -24.85 -12.63
C GLY A 216 -1.23 -24.53 -12.84
N LYS A 217 -0.90 -23.29 -13.23
CA LYS A 217 0.48 -22.85 -13.46
C LYS A 217 1.25 -22.57 -12.17
N LEU A 218 0.53 -22.25 -11.10
CA LEU A 218 1.07 -22.05 -9.75
C LEU A 218 0.20 -22.80 -8.76
N ARG A 219 0.83 -23.29 -7.69
CA ARG A 219 0.13 -23.94 -6.57
C ARG A 219 0.05 -22.97 -5.41
N PRO A 220 -1.17 -22.59 -4.95
CA PRO A 220 -1.33 -21.81 -3.72
C PRO A 220 -1.16 -22.73 -2.52
N LEU A 221 -0.45 -22.27 -1.49
CA LEU A 221 -0.29 -23.00 -0.22
C LEU A 221 -1.09 -22.34 0.91
N ALA A 222 -1.09 -21.01 0.98
CA ALA A 222 -1.85 -20.26 1.98
C ALA A 222 -2.01 -18.79 1.57
N THR A 223 -3.00 -18.10 2.15
CA THR A 223 -3.16 -16.65 2.04
C THR A 223 -2.57 -15.94 3.28
N SER A 224 -2.16 -14.68 3.12
CA SER A 224 -1.48 -13.93 4.18
C SER A 224 -2.41 -13.12 5.09
N GLY A 225 -3.71 -13.11 4.80
CA GLY A 225 -4.69 -12.36 5.56
C GLY A 225 -5.12 -13.04 6.86
N THR A 226 -5.93 -12.33 7.66
CA THR A 226 -6.56 -12.89 8.88
C THR A 226 -7.76 -13.79 8.58
N ALA A 227 -8.27 -13.74 7.35
CA ALA A 227 -9.33 -14.62 6.83
C ALA A 227 -8.94 -15.10 5.44
N ARG A 228 -9.58 -16.19 4.98
CA ARG A 228 -9.38 -16.73 3.63
C ARG A 228 -9.84 -15.73 2.58
N SER A 229 -9.17 -15.72 1.44
CA SER A 229 -9.55 -14.87 0.31
C SER A 229 -10.88 -15.35 -0.30
N PRO A 230 -11.84 -14.47 -0.56
CA PRO A 230 -13.06 -14.84 -1.30
C PRO A 230 -12.79 -15.40 -2.71
N GLN A 231 -11.64 -15.06 -3.31
CA GLN A 231 -11.23 -15.58 -4.62
C GLN A 231 -10.65 -16.99 -4.56
N LEU A 232 -10.18 -17.42 -3.38
CA LEU A 232 -9.53 -18.71 -3.10
C LEU A 232 -10.04 -19.26 -1.76
N PRO A 233 -11.34 -19.55 -1.62
CA PRO A 233 -11.94 -19.91 -0.33
C PRO A 233 -11.45 -21.27 0.18
N GLU A 234 -10.94 -22.12 -0.70
CA GLU A 234 -10.34 -23.43 -0.38
C GLU A 234 -8.91 -23.30 0.19
N VAL A 235 -8.22 -22.17 -0.06
CA VAL A 235 -6.83 -21.95 0.37
C VAL A 235 -6.83 -21.43 1.80
N PRO A 236 -6.18 -22.13 2.76
CA PRO A 236 -6.12 -21.68 4.15
C PRO A 236 -5.30 -20.42 4.30
N THR A 237 -5.42 -19.73 5.43
CA THR A 237 -4.49 -18.67 5.82
C THR A 237 -3.18 -19.25 6.36
N LEU A 238 -2.10 -18.46 6.37
CA LEU A 238 -0.85 -18.81 7.02
C LEU A 238 -1.05 -19.07 8.53
N ALA A 239 -1.95 -18.30 9.15
CA ALA A 239 -2.31 -18.51 10.56
C ALA A 239 -2.99 -19.86 10.78
N GLU A 240 -3.96 -20.26 9.94
CA GLU A 240 -4.58 -21.61 9.96
C GLU A 240 -3.57 -22.71 9.66
N SER A 241 -2.50 -22.40 8.92
CA SER A 241 -1.45 -23.34 8.53
C SER A 241 -0.31 -23.47 9.57
N GLY A 242 -0.52 -22.99 10.80
CA GLY A 242 0.39 -23.15 11.93
C GLY A 242 1.26 -21.93 12.25
N LEU A 243 1.11 -20.82 11.54
CA LEU A 243 1.83 -19.56 11.80
C LEU A 243 0.93 -18.56 12.53
N ALA A 244 0.54 -18.91 13.77
CA ALA A 244 -0.34 -18.08 14.56
C ALA A 244 0.15 -16.63 14.65
N GLY A 245 -0.74 -15.66 14.39
CA GLY A 245 -0.41 -14.23 14.39
C GLY A 245 0.18 -13.71 13.07
N TYR A 246 0.41 -14.57 12.08
CA TYR A 246 0.79 -14.08 10.75
C TYR A 246 -0.35 -13.28 10.13
N SER A 247 -0.07 -12.04 9.73
CA SER A 247 -1.03 -11.19 9.03
C SER A 247 -0.29 -10.15 8.20
N ALA A 248 -0.52 -10.18 6.88
CA ALA A 248 0.06 -9.21 5.95
C ALA A 248 -0.92 -8.94 4.80
N TYR A 249 -1.06 -7.67 4.44
CA TYR A 249 -1.93 -7.21 3.35
C TYR A 249 -1.16 -6.34 2.36
N VAL A 250 -1.45 -6.53 1.09
CA VAL A 250 -1.21 -5.49 0.09
C VAL A 250 -2.34 -4.48 0.24
N TRP A 251 -2.01 -3.25 0.57
CA TRP A 251 -3.02 -2.21 0.76
C TRP A 251 -2.67 -0.94 -0.01
N MET A 252 -3.66 -0.10 -0.23
CA MET A 252 -3.53 1.22 -0.82
C MET A 252 -4.34 2.23 -0.04
N GLY A 253 -3.75 3.42 0.15
CA GLY A 253 -4.39 4.54 0.82
C GLY A 253 -3.93 5.86 0.22
N LEU A 254 -4.70 6.90 0.42
CA LEU A 254 -4.40 8.23 -0.08
C LEU A 254 -3.94 9.13 1.06
N LEU A 255 -2.77 9.75 0.88
CA LEU A 255 -2.14 10.68 1.81
C LEU A 255 -2.04 12.08 1.17
N ALA A 256 -2.07 13.11 2.01
CA ALA A 256 -1.71 14.47 1.64
C ALA A 256 -0.45 14.93 2.41
N PRO A 257 0.27 15.98 1.97
CA PRO A 257 1.34 16.59 2.75
C PRO A 257 0.84 17.03 4.13
N ARG A 258 1.70 16.90 5.15
CA ARG A 258 1.40 17.40 6.50
C ARG A 258 1.10 18.89 6.46
N GLY A 259 0.08 19.32 7.21
CA GLY A 259 -0.38 20.73 7.23
C GLY A 259 -1.47 21.04 6.21
N THR A 260 -1.90 20.08 5.39
CA THR A 260 -3.11 20.26 4.54
C THR A 260 -4.31 20.59 5.43
N PRO A 261 -5.08 21.66 5.12
CA PRO A 261 -6.18 22.10 5.95
C PRO A 261 -7.23 21.01 6.18
N PRO A 262 -7.76 20.85 7.41
CA PRO A 262 -8.76 19.83 7.75
C PRO A 262 -9.98 19.84 6.82
N ALA A 263 -10.48 21.01 6.44
CA ALA A 263 -11.62 21.12 5.54
C ALA A 263 -11.35 20.51 4.14
N ILE A 264 -10.11 20.57 3.65
CA ILE A 264 -9.69 19.92 2.40
C ILE A 264 -9.63 18.41 2.57
N ILE A 265 -9.07 17.92 3.68
CA ILE A 265 -9.02 16.48 4.01
C ILE A 265 -10.44 15.90 4.10
N GLU A 266 -11.34 16.57 4.82
CA GLU A 266 -12.75 16.17 4.94
C GLU A 266 -13.48 16.16 3.59
N ARG A 267 -13.23 17.18 2.75
CA ARG A 267 -13.80 17.23 1.39
C ARG A 267 -13.31 16.06 0.54
N LEU A 268 -12.00 15.82 0.51
CA LEU A 268 -11.40 14.70 -0.24
C LEU A 268 -11.91 13.37 0.28
N HIS A 269 -11.91 13.15 1.59
CA HIS A 269 -12.42 11.93 2.20
C HIS A 269 -13.88 11.64 1.83
N ARG A 270 -14.76 12.64 1.96
CA ARG A 270 -16.18 12.50 1.61
C ARG A 270 -16.38 12.07 0.16
N GLU A 271 -15.70 12.74 -0.78
CA GLU A 271 -15.83 12.42 -2.21
C GLU A 271 -15.16 11.09 -2.58
N LEU A 272 -14.06 10.73 -1.91
CA LEU A 272 -13.43 9.40 -2.06
C LEU A 272 -14.36 8.29 -1.58
N LYS A 273 -14.95 8.43 -0.39
CA LYS A 273 -15.90 7.45 0.15
C LYS A 273 -17.08 7.24 -0.81
N ALA A 274 -17.61 8.32 -1.37
CA ALA A 274 -18.68 8.23 -2.36
C ALA A 274 -18.20 7.63 -3.69
N SER A 275 -16.94 7.86 -4.10
CA SER A 275 -16.33 7.24 -5.29
C SER A 275 -16.15 5.73 -5.12
N LEU A 276 -15.71 5.29 -3.95
CA LEU A 276 -15.55 3.87 -3.63
C LEU A 276 -16.90 3.12 -3.62
N ALA A 277 -18.00 3.82 -3.34
CA ALA A 277 -19.37 3.26 -3.38
C ALA A 277 -19.96 3.22 -4.79
N ALA A 278 -19.32 3.83 -5.80
CA ALA A 278 -19.81 3.84 -7.17
C ALA A 278 -19.78 2.43 -7.78
N PRO A 279 -20.84 2.03 -8.56
CA PRO A 279 -20.94 0.68 -9.12
C PRO A 279 -19.71 0.26 -9.93
N GLU A 280 -19.17 1.15 -10.76
CA GLU A 280 -18.03 0.87 -11.63
C GLU A 280 -16.74 0.62 -10.81
N VAL A 281 -16.54 1.38 -9.73
CA VAL A 281 -15.40 1.20 -8.83
C VAL A 281 -15.57 -0.11 -8.05
N LYS A 282 -16.76 -0.38 -7.51
CA LYS A 282 -17.04 -1.64 -6.80
C LYS A 282 -16.81 -2.84 -7.72
N ALA A 283 -17.35 -2.83 -8.93
CA ALA A 283 -17.18 -3.92 -9.89
C ALA A 283 -15.68 -4.18 -10.18
N PHE A 284 -14.88 -3.12 -10.33
CA PHE A 284 -13.44 -3.25 -10.53
C PHE A 284 -12.73 -3.89 -9.32
N PHE A 285 -13.09 -3.46 -8.11
CA PHE A 285 -12.50 -4.00 -6.88
C PHE A 285 -12.92 -5.45 -6.63
N ASP A 286 -14.19 -5.78 -6.90
CA ASP A 286 -14.72 -7.14 -6.80
C ASP A 286 -14.03 -8.08 -7.79
N GLU A 287 -13.86 -7.66 -9.06
CA GLU A 287 -13.12 -8.43 -10.06
C GLU A 287 -11.67 -8.62 -9.68
N ALA A 288 -11.04 -7.58 -9.13
CA ALA A 288 -9.67 -7.63 -8.63
C ALA A 288 -9.55 -8.40 -7.31
N GLY A 289 -10.64 -8.70 -6.60
CA GLY A 289 -10.61 -9.34 -5.27
C GLY A 289 -9.99 -8.47 -4.19
N VAL A 290 -10.09 -7.17 -4.36
CA VAL A 290 -9.61 -6.18 -3.39
C VAL A 290 -10.79 -5.76 -2.49
N GLU A 291 -10.62 -5.91 -1.18
CA GLU A 291 -11.58 -5.42 -0.18
C GLU A 291 -11.59 -3.89 -0.19
N ILE A 292 -12.77 -3.28 -0.43
CA ILE A 292 -12.94 -1.83 -0.22
C ILE A 292 -13.01 -1.57 1.29
N VAL A 293 -12.14 -0.68 1.78
CA VAL A 293 -12.12 -0.28 3.21
C VAL A 293 -12.80 1.09 3.39
N GLY A 294 -12.36 2.12 2.70
CA GLY A 294 -12.96 3.47 2.77
C GLY A 294 -12.92 4.07 4.18
N SER A 295 -11.80 3.89 4.90
CA SER A 295 -11.63 4.33 6.28
C SER A 295 -11.73 5.85 6.43
N THR A 296 -12.02 6.31 7.65
CA THR A 296 -11.87 7.72 8.03
C THR A 296 -10.39 8.14 8.02
N PRO A 297 -10.08 9.44 7.93
CA PRO A 297 -8.71 9.94 8.02
C PRO A 297 -7.98 9.49 9.29
N ALA A 298 -8.64 9.55 10.44
CA ALA A 298 -8.07 9.17 11.74
C ALA A 298 -7.75 7.66 11.82
N GLU A 299 -8.66 6.81 11.31
CA GLU A 299 -8.44 5.36 11.23
C GLU A 299 -7.26 5.03 10.32
N PHE A 300 -7.11 5.75 9.19
CA PHE A 300 -5.98 5.52 8.30
C PHE A 300 -4.65 6.00 8.90
N ASP A 301 -4.62 7.14 9.58
CA ASP A 301 -3.42 7.60 10.29
C ASP A 301 -2.97 6.58 11.36
N SER A 302 -3.92 6.01 12.13
CA SER A 302 -3.63 4.96 13.12
C SER A 302 -3.07 3.72 12.42
N TYR A 303 -3.77 3.22 11.41
CA TYR A 303 -3.36 2.06 10.63
C TYR A 303 -1.97 2.22 10.01
N PHE A 304 -1.65 3.39 9.44
CA PHE A 304 -0.36 3.65 8.82
C PHE A 304 0.78 3.64 9.84
N ARG A 305 0.55 4.17 11.05
CA ARG A 305 1.53 4.12 12.17
C ARG A 305 1.69 2.70 12.70
N GLU A 306 0.62 1.94 12.84
CA GLU A 306 0.66 0.52 13.24
C GLU A 306 1.43 -0.33 12.24
N GLU A 307 1.23 -0.09 10.94
CA GLU A 307 2.01 -0.73 9.86
C GLU A 307 3.50 -0.40 9.97
N ARG A 308 3.87 0.89 10.20
CA ARG A 308 5.27 1.27 10.47
C ARG A 308 5.86 0.44 11.61
N ASP A 309 5.16 0.36 12.74
CA ASP A 309 5.67 -0.31 13.94
C ASP A 309 5.77 -1.83 13.73
N ARG A 310 4.80 -2.40 13.01
CA ARG A 310 4.83 -3.80 12.59
C ARG A 310 6.06 -4.09 11.74
N TRP A 311 6.24 -3.35 10.67
CA TRP A 311 7.35 -3.58 9.75
C TRP A 311 8.71 -3.25 10.35
N ALA A 312 8.79 -2.31 11.28
CA ALA A 312 10.00 -2.05 12.05
C ALA A 312 10.45 -3.28 12.86
N ARG A 313 9.49 -3.98 13.49
CA ARG A 313 9.78 -5.24 14.19
C ARG A 313 10.24 -6.33 13.22
N VAL A 314 9.52 -6.53 12.12
CA VAL A 314 9.89 -7.51 11.09
C VAL A 314 11.29 -7.24 10.53
N VAL A 315 11.60 -6.01 10.16
CA VAL A 315 12.93 -5.61 9.67
C VAL A 315 14.03 -5.93 10.70
N LYS A 316 13.78 -5.60 11.97
CA LYS A 316 14.73 -5.88 13.07
C LYS A 316 14.92 -7.39 13.28
N GLU A 317 13.85 -8.17 13.30
CA GLU A 317 13.87 -9.62 13.57
C GLU A 317 14.49 -10.42 12.41
N THR A 318 14.21 -10.00 11.18
CA THR A 318 14.69 -10.70 9.98
C THR A 318 16.05 -10.24 9.49
N GLY A 319 16.54 -9.09 9.98
CA GLY A 319 17.75 -8.47 9.48
C GLY A 319 17.66 -8.01 8.03
N ALA A 320 16.44 -7.84 7.49
CA ALA A 320 16.22 -7.36 6.13
C ALA A 320 16.88 -5.99 5.92
N LYS A 321 17.65 -5.85 4.86
CA LYS A 321 18.39 -4.63 4.50
C LYS A 321 18.13 -4.26 3.06
N ILE A 322 18.35 -2.98 2.75
CA ILE A 322 18.49 -2.46 1.39
C ILE A 322 19.98 -2.18 1.22
N ASP A 323 20.67 -3.04 0.56
CA ASP A 323 22.08 -2.85 0.15
C ASP A 323 22.14 -2.72 -1.36
#